data_13f9e16c5b9342b40642633914e06cd2
#
_entry.id   13f9e16c5b9342b40642633914e06cd2
#
_cell.length_a   1.000
_cell.length_b   1.000
_cell.length_c   1.000
_cell.angle_alpha   90.00
_cell.angle_beta   90.00
_cell.angle_gamma   90.00
#
_symmetry.space_group_name_H-M   'P 1'
#
loop_
_entity.id
_entity.type
_entity.pdbx_description
1 polymer ?
#
loop_
_entity_poly.entity_id
_entity_poly.type
_entity_poly.pdbx_seq_one_letter_code
_entity_poly.pdbx_strand_id
1 'polypeptide(L)'
;MRRGDVFIADLIPRSGSEQTGRRPVVIISNDGFNLTQNWRSIIVVPLSTSTSQALRTQTAVMIPQGEAGLSQDSVALCHQVTTLDRSKLKNRLGELTQAKMLEIERGLKAAMDLI
;
A
#
# COMPACT_ATOMS: atom_id res chain seq x y z
N MET A 1 2.15 0.79 14.46
CA MET A 1 1.67 0.58 13.07
C MET A 1 0.78 -0.65 13.03
N ARG A 2 -0.30 -0.53 12.28
CA ARG A 2 -1.27 -1.62 12.15
C ARG A 2 -1.61 -1.86 10.69
N ARG A 3 -2.08 -3.05 10.39
CA ARG A 3 -2.59 -3.41 9.07
C ARG A 3 -3.70 -2.44 8.68
N GLY A 4 -3.60 -1.86 7.49
CA GLY A 4 -4.53 -0.83 7.01
C GLY A 4 -4.05 0.60 7.21
N ASP A 5 -3.02 0.82 8.01
CA ASP A 5 -2.42 2.14 8.14
C ASP A 5 -1.79 2.55 6.81
N VAL A 6 -1.85 3.85 6.53
CA VAL A 6 -1.17 4.46 5.37
C VAL A 6 -0.02 5.31 5.88
N PHE A 7 1.16 5.02 5.34
CA PHE A 7 2.40 5.73 5.69
C PHE A 7 3.04 6.32 4.45
N ILE A 8 3.75 7.42 4.61
CA ILE A 8 4.72 7.85 3.61
C ILE A 8 5.94 6.93 3.76
N ALA A 9 6.37 6.35 2.65
CA ALA A 9 7.51 5.45 2.62
C ALA A 9 8.54 5.91 1.59
N ASP A 10 9.79 5.56 1.86
CA ASP A 10 10.89 5.77 0.93
C ASP A 10 11.05 4.50 0.09
N LEU A 11 10.72 4.59 -1.19
CA LEU A 11 10.75 3.47 -2.12
C LEU A 11 12.01 3.44 -3.00
N ILE A 12 13.07 4.12 -2.58
CA ILE A 12 14.34 4.12 -3.30
C ILE A 12 15.27 3.09 -2.64
N PRO A 13 16.06 2.31 -3.42
CA PRO A 13 16.14 2.29 -4.88
C PRO A 13 15.11 1.38 -5.54
N ARG A 14 14.62 1.80 -6.70
CA ARG A 14 13.65 1.04 -7.50
C ARG A 14 13.98 1.22 -8.97
N SER A 15 13.45 0.34 -9.83
CA SER A 15 13.71 0.38 -11.26
C SER A 15 12.49 -0.01 -12.08
N GLY A 16 12.52 0.32 -13.36
CA GLY A 16 11.47 -0.02 -14.31
C GLY A 16 10.13 0.62 -13.96
N SER A 17 9.06 -0.17 -14.01
CA SER A 17 7.70 0.30 -13.73
C SER A 17 7.36 0.34 -12.24
N GLU A 18 8.29 -0.02 -11.36
CA GLU A 18 8.07 0.01 -9.92
C GLU A 18 7.86 1.44 -9.44
N GLN A 19 6.94 1.63 -8.47
CA GLN A 19 6.80 2.91 -7.81
C GLN A 19 8.08 3.26 -7.07
N THR A 20 8.53 4.51 -7.18
CA THR A 20 9.78 4.96 -6.60
C THR A 20 9.61 6.33 -5.94
N GLY A 21 10.61 6.73 -5.16
CA GLY A 21 10.60 7.99 -4.42
C GLY A 21 9.78 7.88 -3.14
N ARG A 22 9.42 9.03 -2.58
CA ARG A 22 8.56 9.08 -1.40
C ARG A 22 7.11 8.99 -1.83
N ARG A 23 6.45 7.92 -1.42
CA ARG A 23 5.07 7.61 -1.82
C ARG A 23 4.28 7.09 -0.63
N PRO A 24 2.96 7.31 -0.61
CA PRO A 24 2.11 6.62 0.35
C PRO A 24 2.09 5.12 0.06
N VAL A 25 2.07 4.34 1.13
CA VAL A 25 1.91 2.89 1.05
C VAL A 25 0.89 2.45 2.09
N VAL A 26 0.19 1.35 1.81
CA VAL A 26 -0.73 0.71 2.76
C VAL A 26 0.00 -0.45 3.42
N ILE A 27 -0.05 -0.51 4.74
CA ILE A 27 0.48 -1.64 5.50
C ILE A 27 -0.49 -2.81 5.37
N ILE A 28 -0.02 -3.92 4.84
CA ILE A 28 -0.86 -5.12 4.66
C ILE A 28 -0.35 -6.34 5.40
N SER A 29 0.85 -6.28 5.96
CA SER A 29 1.39 -7.38 6.75
C SER A 29 0.55 -7.63 8.01
N ASN A 30 0.65 -8.85 8.51
CA ASN A 30 -0.02 -9.30 9.72
C ASN A 30 0.39 -8.44 10.92
N ASP A 31 -0.57 -8.07 11.75
CA ASP A 31 -0.31 -7.26 12.95
C ASP A 31 0.61 -7.96 13.95
N GLY A 32 0.66 -9.29 13.93
CA GLY A 32 1.66 -10.02 14.71
C GLY A 32 3.08 -9.59 14.38
N PHE A 33 3.36 -9.28 13.11
CA PHE A 33 4.63 -8.71 12.68
C PHE A 33 4.69 -7.20 12.90
N ASN A 34 3.64 -6.50 12.51
CA ASN A 34 3.60 -5.03 12.59
C ASN A 34 3.84 -4.51 14.01
N LEU A 35 3.30 -5.22 15.00
CA LEU A 35 3.37 -4.82 16.41
C LEU A 35 4.60 -5.36 17.12
N THR A 36 5.40 -6.19 16.46
CA THR A 36 6.65 -6.71 17.02
C THR A 36 7.78 -5.77 16.67
N GLN A 37 8.30 -5.06 17.66
CA GLN A 37 9.24 -3.96 17.45
C GLN A 37 10.50 -4.38 16.68
N ASN A 38 10.99 -5.59 16.91
CA ASN A 38 12.22 -6.08 16.28
C ASN A 38 11.99 -6.63 14.87
N TRP A 39 10.75 -6.82 14.47
CA TRP A 39 10.44 -7.34 13.13
C TRP A 39 10.66 -6.24 12.10
N ARG A 40 11.61 -6.46 11.19
CA ARG A 40 12.04 -5.41 10.26
C ARG A 40 11.30 -5.41 8.92
N SER A 41 10.72 -6.54 8.54
CA SER A 41 10.12 -6.74 7.21
C SER A 41 8.63 -6.44 7.22
N ILE A 42 8.23 -5.33 6.61
CA ILE A 42 6.84 -4.89 6.56
C ILE A 42 6.35 -5.02 5.11
N ILE A 43 5.24 -5.70 4.93
CA ILE A 43 4.65 -5.90 3.60
C ILE A 43 3.69 -4.75 3.32
N VAL A 44 3.84 -4.12 2.16
CA VAL A 44 3.07 -2.93 1.80
C VAL A 44 2.56 -3.01 0.36
N VAL A 45 1.53 -2.23 0.07
CA VAL A 45 1.04 -1.95 -1.28
C VAL A 45 1.26 -0.48 -1.56
N PRO A 46 2.03 -0.11 -2.61
CA PRO A 46 2.24 1.29 -2.93
C PRO A 46 1.01 1.93 -3.55
N LEU A 47 0.84 3.22 -3.30
CA LEU A 47 -0.22 4.04 -3.87
C LEU A 47 0.37 4.98 -4.92
N SER A 48 -0.43 5.23 -5.96
CA SER A 48 -0.06 6.15 -7.04
C SER A 48 -1.17 7.18 -7.24
N THR A 49 -0.80 8.41 -7.60
CA THR A 49 -1.78 9.42 -8.00
C THR A 49 -2.14 9.33 -9.48
N SER A 50 -1.52 8.43 -10.23
CA SER A 50 -1.84 8.18 -11.64
C SER A 50 -3.10 7.32 -11.73
N THR A 51 -4.27 7.96 -11.61
CA THR A 51 -5.56 7.28 -11.51
C THR A 51 -5.95 6.53 -12.78
N SER A 52 -5.34 6.85 -13.93
CA SER A 52 -5.58 6.10 -15.17
C SER A 52 -5.23 4.62 -15.04
N GLN A 53 -4.36 4.26 -14.10
CA GLN A 53 -4.00 2.86 -13.86
C GLN A 53 -5.16 2.04 -13.29
N ALA A 54 -6.14 2.70 -12.65
CA ALA A 54 -7.30 2.02 -12.07
C ALA A 54 -8.16 1.33 -13.14
N LEU A 55 -8.08 1.77 -14.38
CA LEU A 55 -8.89 1.24 -15.49
C LEU A 55 -8.28 0.00 -16.12
N ARG A 56 -7.07 -0.38 -15.74
CA ARG A 56 -6.29 -1.39 -16.47
C ARG A 56 -6.44 -2.80 -15.93
N THR A 57 -6.83 -2.96 -14.68
CA THR A 57 -6.73 -4.29 -14.06
C THR A 57 -7.55 -4.38 -12.77
N GLN A 58 -7.95 -5.62 -12.45
CA GLN A 58 -8.62 -5.95 -11.18
C GLN A 58 -7.71 -5.75 -9.97
N THR A 59 -6.40 -5.58 -10.20
CA THR A 59 -5.42 -5.43 -9.12
C THR A 59 -5.28 -3.99 -8.64
N ALA A 60 -5.95 -3.04 -9.30
CA ALA A 60 -5.90 -1.63 -8.94
C ALA A 60 -7.16 -1.24 -8.15
N VAL A 61 -6.96 -0.59 -7.01
CA VAL A 61 -8.06 -0.18 -6.12
C VAL A 61 -8.04 1.32 -5.94
N MET A 62 -9.16 1.98 -6.31
CA MET A 62 -9.31 3.43 -6.13
C MET A 62 -9.52 3.78 -4.66
N ILE A 63 -8.79 4.81 -4.21
CA ILE A 63 -8.95 5.38 -2.88
C ILE A 63 -9.14 6.89 -3.04
N PRO A 64 -10.32 7.42 -2.71
CA PRO A 64 -10.61 8.83 -2.96
C PRO A 64 -9.83 9.76 -2.04
N GLN A 65 -9.61 10.97 -2.53
CA GLN A 65 -9.03 12.06 -1.74
C GLN A 65 -9.74 12.19 -0.40
N GLY A 66 -8.96 12.39 0.65
CA GLY A 66 -9.47 12.57 2.01
C GLY A 66 -9.52 11.28 2.81
N GLU A 67 -9.63 10.12 2.16
CA GLU A 67 -9.57 8.86 2.88
C GLU A 67 -8.12 8.59 3.31
N ALA A 68 -7.95 8.09 4.53
CA ALA A 68 -6.65 7.72 5.09
C ALA A 68 -5.61 8.85 5.06
N GLY A 69 -6.06 10.10 5.12
CA GLY A 69 -5.17 11.27 5.11
C GLY A 69 -4.57 11.59 3.76
N LEU A 70 -5.05 10.97 2.68
CA LEU A 70 -4.53 11.22 1.34
C LEU A 70 -5.00 12.58 0.82
N SER A 71 -4.08 13.34 0.22
CA SER A 71 -4.37 14.67 -0.31
C SER A 71 -4.92 14.66 -1.74
N GLN A 72 -4.86 13.52 -2.41
CA GLN A 72 -5.32 13.34 -3.78
C GLN A 72 -5.96 11.98 -3.96
N ASP A 73 -6.82 11.86 -4.98
CA ASP A 73 -7.29 10.55 -5.43
C ASP A 73 -6.09 9.66 -5.74
N SER A 74 -6.12 8.44 -5.26
CA SER A 74 -4.99 7.52 -5.35
C SER A 74 -5.46 6.15 -5.80
N VAL A 75 -4.52 5.36 -6.30
CA VAL A 75 -4.74 3.99 -6.72
C VAL A 75 -3.77 3.08 -5.98
N ALA A 76 -4.30 2.08 -5.30
CA ALA A 76 -3.47 1.04 -4.70
C ALA A 76 -3.08 0.05 -5.79
N LEU A 77 -1.78 -0.15 -5.98
CA LEU A 77 -1.23 -1.01 -7.02
C LEU A 77 -0.90 -2.38 -6.42
N CYS A 78 -1.91 -3.22 -6.29
CA CYS A 78 -1.77 -4.52 -5.60
C CYS A 78 -0.76 -5.43 -6.27
N HIS A 79 -0.57 -5.31 -7.60
CA HIS A 79 0.44 -6.09 -8.31
C HIS A 79 1.88 -5.66 -7.98
N GLN A 80 2.05 -4.52 -7.32
CA GLN A 80 3.36 -4.05 -6.87
C GLN A 80 3.58 -4.26 -5.37
N VAL A 81 2.82 -5.18 -4.77
CA VAL A 81 3.02 -5.57 -3.37
C VAL A 81 4.49 -5.90 -3.13
N THR A 82 5.05 -5.39 -2.05
CA THR A 82 6.47 -5.55 -1.77
C THR A 82 6.74 -5.49 -0.27
N THR A 83 7.93 -5.92 0.11
CA THR A 83 8.42 -5.83 1.48
C THR A 83 9.40 -4.67 1.59
N LEU A 84 9.23 -3.87 2.63
CA LEU A 84 10.15 -2.80 2.97
C LEU A 84 10.74 -3.04 4.36
N ASP A 85 11.97 -2.57 4.57
CA ASP A 85 12.48 -2.46 5.93
C ASP A 85 11.65 -1.43 6.70
N ARG A 86 11.39 -1.70 7.96
CA ARG A 86 10.59 -0.81 8.82
C ARG A 86 11.11 0.63 8.81
N SER A 87 12.43 0.81 8.67
CA SER A 87 13.05 2.14 8.64
C SER A 87 12.64 2.99 7.42
N LYS A 88 12.08 2.36 6.40
CA LYS A 88 11.60 3.08 5.20
C LYS A 88 10.26 3.77 5.43
N LEU A 89 9.53 3.39 6.47
CA LEU A 89 8.23 3.98 6.79
C LEU A 89 8.45 5.24 7.63
N LYS A 90 7.93 6.38 7.15
CA LYS A 90 8.23 7.68 7.77
C LYS A 90 7.05 8.22 8.57
N ASN A 91 6.04 8.79 7.91
CA ASN A 91 4.93 9.47 8.57
C ASN A 91 3.64 8.70 8.35
N ARG A 92 2.90 8.45 9.43
CA ARG A 92 1.55 7.90 9.32
C ARG A 92 0.60 8.99 8.83
N LEU A 93 -0.13 8.70 7.78
CA LEU A 93 -1.13 9.62 7.23
C LEU A 93 -2.52 9.36 7.79
N GLY A 94 -2.87 8.12 8.01
CA GLY A 94 -4.19 7.71 8.47
C GLY A 94 -4.36 6.22 8.31
N GLU A 95 -5.63 5.76 8.28
CA GLU A 95 -5.93 4.35 8.06
C GLU A 95 -7.06 4.21 7.06
N LEU A 96 -7.03 3.13 6.29
CA LEU A 96 -8.10 2.81 5.35
C LEU A 96 -9.29 2.22 6.10
N THR A 97 -10.47 2.42 5.52
CA THR A 97 -11.69 1.76 5.99
C THR A 97 -11.57 0.25 5.78
N GLN A 98 -12.33 -0.50 6.57
CA GLN A 98 -12.40 -1.95 6.40
C GLN A 98 -12.88 -2.33 4.99
N ALA A 99 -13.84 -1.58 4.44
CA ALA A 99 -14.35 -1.80 3.09
C ALA A 99 -13.23 -1.68 2.05
N LYS A 100 -12.36 -0.67 2.16
CA LYS A 100 -11.23 -0.50 1.24
C LYS A 100 -10.19 -1.59 1.43
N MET A 101 -9.95 -2.02 2.67
CA MET A 101 -9.04 -3.14 2.92
C MET A 101 -9.54 -4.42 2.26
N LEU A 102 -10.84 -4.67 2.27
CA LEU A 102 -11.41 -5.84 1.56
C LEU A 102 -11.19 -5.75 0.06
N GLU A 103 -11.31 -4.55 -0.53
CA GLU A 103 -11.02 -4.36 -1.96
C GLU A 103 -9.55 -4.64 -2.25
N ILE A 104 -8.64 -4.18 -1.39
CA ILE A 104 -7.20 -4.44 -1.54
C ILE A 104 -6.91 -5.94 -1.43
N GLU A 105 -7.55 -6.64 -0.49
CA GLU A 105 -7.40 -8.08 -0.37
C GLU A 105 -7.81 -8.80 -1.65
N ARG A 106 -8.92 -8.39 -2.26
CA ARG A 106 -9.34 -8.94 -3.56
C ARG A 106 -8.32 -8.63 -4.65
N GLY A 107 -7.78 -7.42 -4.66
CA GLY A 107 -6.74 -7.03 -5.61
C GLY A 107 -5.47 -7.84 -5.45
N LEU A 108 -5.07 -8.13 -4.21
CA LEU A 108 -3.91 -8.98 -3.91
C LEU A 108 -4.14 -10.41 -4.36
N LYS A 109 -5.33 -10.94 -4.10
CA LYS A 109 -5.69 -12.30 -4.57
C LYS A 109 -5.63 -12.38 -6.08
N ALA A 110 -6.15 -11.37 -6.77
CA ALA A 110 -6.10 -11.31 -8.24
C ALA A 110 -4.67 -11.21 -8.74
N ALA A 111 -3.83 -10.40 -8.10
CA ALA A 111 -2.45 -10.19 -8.51
C ALA A 111 -1.59 -11.45 -8.37
N MET A 112 -1.91 -12.30 -7.39
CA MET A 112 -1.13 -13.48 -7.05
C MET A 112 -1.84 -14.80 -7.40
N ASP A 113 -3.00 -14.71 -8.02
CA ASP A 113 -3.82 -15.88 -8.36
C ASP A 113 -4.14 -16.74 -7.14
N LEU A 114 -4.48 -16.09 -6.04
CA LEU A 114 -4.90 -16.77 -4.82
C LEU A 114 -6.43 -16.93 -4.79
N ILE A 115 -6.87 -17.98 -4.15
CA ILE A 115 -8.31 -18.29 -4.05
C ILE A 115 -9.00 -17.34 -3.08
#